data_f9d68019f755d5d96c14fec2f748cb75
#
_entry.id   f9d68019f755d5d96c14fec2f748cb75
#
_cell.length_a   1.000
_cell.length_b   1.000
_cell.length_c   1.000
_cell.angle_alpha   90.00
_cell.angle_beta   90.00
_cell.angle_gamma   90.00
#
_symmetry.space_group_name_H-M   'P 1'
#
loop_
_entity.id
_entity.type
_entity.pdbx_description
1 polymer ?
#
loop_
_entity_poly.entity_id
_entity_poly.type
_entity_poly.pdbx_seq_one_letter_code
_entity_poly.pdbx_strand_id
1 'polypeptide(L)'
;MYKITSDNIKKGNTYIPLDPANSDYQQFIQDVAEQGYDVVEGPDVVQPSYAELRAPEYPSIEDQLDKIYHSGVTAWKKDIKEIKDKYPKGITGRTDIAPLPEWLYTAVENYRFNQQLKAHVDAVERLEQRRLDVTQERVVEEFL
;
A
#
# COMPACT_ATOMS: atom_id res chain seq x y z
N MET A 1 -3.47 -3.18 15.34
CA MET A 1 -2.82 -3.31 14.03
C MET A 1 -3.73 -2.76 12.94
N TYR A 2 -3.17 -2.11 11.96
CA TYR A 2 -3.90 -1.57 10.82
C TYR A 2 -3.82 -2.50 9.61
N LYS A 3 -4.86 -2.54 8.80
CA LYS A 3 -4.92 -3.30 7.55
C LYS A 3 -5.31 -2.37 6.40
N ILE A 4 -4.48 -2.29 5.37
CA ILE A 4 -4.81 -1.53 4.18
C ILE A 4 -5.70 -2.37 3.27
N THR A 5 -6.78 -1.78 2.77
CA THR A 5 -7.65 -2.35 1.76
C THR A 5 -7.58 -1.52 0.48
N SER A 6 -8.30 -1.90 -0.56
CA SER A 6 -8.31 -1.14 -1.82
C SER A 6 -8.84 0.29 -1.66
N ASP A 7 -9.78 0.49 -0.75
CA ASP A 7 -10.54 1.74 -0.63
C ASP A 7 -10.36 2.46 0.70
N ASN A 8 -9.82 1.78 1.72
CA ASN A 8 -9.71 2.35 3.07
C ASN A 8 -8.63 1.65 3.90
N ILE A 9 -8.55 2.04 5.17
CA ILE A 9 -7.70 1.43 6.17
C ILE A 9 -8.62 0.84 7.25
N LYS A 10 -8.37 -0.40 7.61
CA LYS A 10 -9.15 -1.09 8.65
C LYS A 10 -8.36 -1.15 9.95
N LYS A 11 -8.99 -0.73 11.04
CA LYS A 11 -8.48 -0.91 12.41
C LYS A 11 -9.53 -1.63 13.24
N GLY A 12 -9.33 -2.93 13.48
CA GLY A 12 -10.36 -3.77 14.12
C GLY A 12 -11.62 -3.81 13.27
N ASN A 13 -12.73 -3.31 13.79
CA ASN A 13 -14.00 -3.20 13.07
C ASN A 13 -14.26 -1.80 12.51
N THR A 14 -13.31 -0.88 12.65
CA THR A 14 -13.44 0.51 12.19
C THR A 14 -12.75 0.67 10.85
N TYR A 15 -13.39 1.40 9.93
CA TYR A 15 -12.83 1.74 8.62
C TYR A 15 -12.47 3.21 8.59
N ILE A 16 -11.24 3.50 8.15
CA ILE A 16 -10.68 4.85 8.06
C ILE A 16 -10.58 5.20 6.58
N PRO A 17 -11.20 6.29 6.12
CA PRO A 17 -11.11 6.70 4.72
C PRO A 17 -9.68 7.19 4.38
N LEU A 18 -9.31 7.05 3.11
CA LEU A 18 -8.04 7.55 2.58
C LEU A 18 -8.14 9.05 2.28
N ASP A 19 -8.42 9.83 3.30
CA ASP A 19 -8.60 11.27 3.21
C ASP A 19 -7.62 11.97 4.17
N PRO A 20 -6.65 12.75 3.64
CA PRO A 20 -5.69 13.47 4.48
C PRO A 20 -6.32 14.47 5.49
N ALA A 21 -7.55 14.91 5.24
CA ALA A 21 -8.27 15.79 6.15
C ALA A 21 -8.95 15.03 7.30
N ASN A 22 -9.07 13.71 7.21
CA ASN A 22 -9.71 12.89 8.24
C ASN A 22 -8.77 12.73 9.44
N SER A 23 -9.28 12.95 10.65
CA SER A 23 -8.47 12.87 11.88
C SER A 23 -7.95 11.46 12.16
N ASP A 24 -8.73 10.42 11.86
CA ASP A 24 -8.32 9.03 12.05
C ASP A 24 -7.22 8.63 11.06
N TYR A 25 -7.27 9.16 9.83
CA TYR A 25 -6.19 8.99 8.86
C TYR A 25 -4.90 9.65 9.35
N GLN A 26 -4.98 10.86 9.86
CA GLN A 26 -3.82 11.57 10.42
C GLN A 26 -3.22 10.82 11.59
N GLN A 27 -4.06 10.27 12.48
CA GLN A 27 -3.61 9.43 13.59
C GLN A 27 -2.95 8.14 13.10
N PHE A 28 -3.47 7.52 12.04
CA PHE A 28 -2.86 6.35 11.42
C PHE A 28 -1.44 6.66 10.91
N ILE A 29 -1.27 7.76 10.19
CA ILE A 29 0.05 8.15 9.68
C ILE A 29 1.01 8.44 10.85
N GLN A 30 0.55 9.10 11.89
CA GLN A 30 1.34 9.35 13.09
C GLN A 30 1.78 8.05 13.77
N ASP A 31 0.87 7.10 13.95
CA ASP A 31 1.15 5.81 14.59
C ASP A 31 2.21 5.03 13.81
N VAL A 32 2.11 5.00 12.48
CA VAL A 32 3.11 4.33 11.63
C VAL A 32 4.46 5.04 11.71
N ALA A 33 4.48 6.38 11.75
CA ALA A 33 5.71 7.15 11.86
C ALA A 33 6.42 6.91 13.21
N GLU A 34 5.67 6.74 14.28
CA GLU A 34 6.20 6.53 15.64
C GLU A 34 6.54 5.08 15.93
N GLN A 35 5.69 4.14 15.49
CA GLN A 35 5.81 2.71 15.83
C GLN A 35 6.48 1.88 14.74
N GLY A 36 6.61 2.40 13.52
CA GLY A 36 7.18 1.71 12.38
C GLY A 36 6.13 1.03 11.51
N TYR A 37 6.58 0.50 10.37
CA TYR A 37 5.69 -0.13 9.37
C TYR A 37 5.14 -1.49 9.80
N ASP A 38 5.66 -2.07 10.88
CA ASP A 38 5.20 -3.38 11.39
C ASP A 38 3.78 -3.35 11.97
N VAL A 39 3.23 -2.15 12.24
CA VAL A 39 1.87 -2.00 12.78
C VAL A 39 0.81 -2.01 11.69
N VAL A 40 1.19 -2.14 10.42
CA VAL A 40 0.28 -2.12 9.28
C VAL A 40 0.57 -3.28 8.34
N GLU A 41 -0.50 -3.92 7.84
CA GLU A 41 -0.43 -4.94 6.81
C GLU A 41 -0.88 -4.37 5.47
N GLY A 42 -0.24 -4.83 4.40
CA GLY A 42 -0.65 -4.51 3.03
C GLY A 42 -1.98 -5.15 2.63
N PRO A 43 -2.51 -4.79 1.46
CA PRO A 43 -3.77 -5.32 0.98
C PRO A 43 -3.68 -6.81 0.62
N ASP A 44 -4.82 -7.51 0.70
CA ASP A 44 -4.93 -8.88 0.25
C ASP A 44 -4.93 -8.93 -1.28
N VAL A 45 -4.17 -9.86 -1.83
CA VAL A 45 -4.13 -10.15 -3.27
C VAL A 45 -4.55 -11.59 -3.48
N VAL A 46 -5.60 -11.79 -4.27
CA VAL A 46 -6.06 -13.13 -4.62
C VAL A 46 -5.30 -13.61 -5.84
N GLN A 47 -4.52 -14.67 -5.67
CA GLN A 47 -3.81 -15.30 -6.79
C GLN A 47 -4.77 -16.16 -7.60
N PRO A 48 -4.69 -16.14 -8.95
CA PRO A 48 -5.58 -16.93 -9.77
C PRO A 48 -5.28 -18.44 -9.65
N SER A 49 -6.33 -19.26 -9.72
CA SER A 49 -6.19 -20.71 -9.78
C SER A 49 -5.83 -21.19 -11.20
N TYR A 50 -5.45 -22.47 -11.34
CA TYR A 50 -5.17 -23.05 -12.64
C TYR A 50 -6.37 -22.94 -13.60
N ALA A 51 -7.60 -23.08 -13.08
CA ALA A 51 -8.80 -22.97 -13.89
C ALA A 51 -8.98 -21.56 -14.47
N GLU A 52 -8.74 -20.55 -13.67
CA GLU A 52 -8.82 -19.14 -14.09
C GLU A 52 -7.72 -18.79 -15.11
N LEU A 53 -6.52 -19.36 -14.95
CA LEU A 53 -5.41 -19.13 -15.87
C LEU A 53 -5.60 -19.88 -17.20
N ARG A 54 -6.21 -21.08 -17.17
CA ARG A 54 -6.47 -21.89 -18.38
C ARG A 54 -7.59 -21.31 -19.23
N ALA A 55 -8.65 -20.79 -18.60
CA ALA A 55 -9.88 -20.39 -19.29
C ALA A 55 -9.66 -19.46 -20.50
N PRO A 56 -8.87 -18.36 -20.41
CA PRO A 56 -8.65 -17.47 -21.55
C PRO A 56 -7.79 -18.09 -22.66
N GLU A 57 -7.03 -19.14 -22.38
CA GLU A 57 -6.15 -19.79 -23.37
C GLU A 57 -6.83 -20.89 -24.16
N TYR A 58 -7.97 -21.41 -23.70
CA TYR A 58 -8.73 -22.38 -24.49
C TYR A 58 -9.32 -21.70 -25.71
N PRO A 59 -9.24 -22.36 -26.90
CA PRO A 59 -9.97 -21.90 -28.09
C PRO A 59 -11.46 -21.94 -27.83
N SER A 60 -12.24 -21.24 -28.66
CA SER A 60 -13.69 -21.33 -28.59
C SER A 60 -14.16 -22.78 -28.85
N ILE A 61 -15.36 -23.12 -28.35
CA ILE A 61 -15.93 -24.46 -28.59
C ILE A 61 -16.03 -24.74 -30.10
N GLU A 62 -16.40 -23.74 -30.89
CA GLU A 62 -16.48 -23.84 -32.34
C GLU A 62 -15.13 -24.18 -32.96
N ASP A 63 -14.08 -23.49 -32.56
CA ASP A 63 -12.72 -23.75 -33.03
C ASP A 63 -12.22 -25.13 -32.58
N GLN A 64 -12.57 -25.59 -31.39
CA GLN A 64 -12.22 -26.91 -30.90
C GLN A 64 -12.92 -28.01 -31.72
N LEU A 65 -14.20 -27.83 -32.06
CA LEU A 65 -14.96 -28.74 -32.91
C LEU A 65 -14.37 -28.79 -34.31
N ASP A 66 -14.00 -27.67 -34.90
CA ASP A 66 -13.33 -27.59 -36.20
C ASP A 66 -11.99 -28.34 -36.18
N LYS A 67 -11.23 -28.17 -35.11
CA LYS A 67 -9.96 -28.89 -34.93
C LYS A 67 -10.16 -30.40 -34.91
N ILE A 68 -11.18 -30.88 -34.20
CA ILE A 68 -11.54 -32.31 -34.15
C ILE A 68 -11.91 -32.81 -35.54
N TYR A 69 -12.74 -32.04 -36.27
CA TYR A 69 -13.21 -32.39 -37.60
C TYR A 69 -12.04 -32.48 -38.61
N HIS A 70 -11.16 -31.47 -38.65
CA HIS A 70 -10.10 -31.39 -39.64
C HIS A 70 -8.85 -32.19 -39.27
N SER A 71 -8.53 -32.33 -38.01
CA SER A 71 -7.23 -32.93 -37.55
C SER A 71 -7.38 -34.11 -36.61
N GLY A 72 -8.61 -34.44 -36.22
CA GLY A 72 -8.92 -35.58 -35.35
C GLY A 72 -8.78 -35.29 -33.85
N VAL A 73 -9.28 -36.21 -33.04
CA VAL A 73 -9.33 -36.09 -31.57
C VAL A 73 -7.94 -36.08 -30.96
N THR A 74 -6.99 -36.82 -31.55
CA THR A 74 -5.59 -36.90 -31.04
C THR A 74 -4.91 -35.53 -31.12
N ALA A 75 -5.06 -34.81 -32.23
CA ALA A 75 -4.51 -33.46 -32.39
C ALA A 75 -5.16 -32.44 -31.43
N TRP A 76 -6.48 -32.51 -31.27
CA TRP A 76 -7.18 -31.69 -30.30
C TRP A 76 -6.74 -31.96 -28.87
N LYS A 77 -6.61 -33.21 -28.46
CA LYS A 77 -6.11 -33.56 -27.13
C LYS A 77 -4.71 -33.03 -26.86
N LYS A 78 -3.85 -33.03 -27.87
CA LYS A 78 -2.49 -32.47 -27.77
C LYS A 78 -2.53 -30.98 -27.46
N ASP A 79 -3.36 -30.22 -28.18
CA ASP A 79 -3.48 -28.79 -28.01
C ASP A 79 -4.02 -28.45 -26.59
N ILE A 80 -5.04 -29.18 -26.13
CA ILE A 80 -5.61 -28.99 -24.80
C ILE A 80 -4.61 -29.40 -23.70
N LYS A 81 -3.83 -30.46 -23.93
CA LYS A 81 -2.82 -30.89 -22.98
C LYS A 81 -1.71 -29.85 -22.81
N GLU A 82 -1.30 -29.15 -23.86
CA GLU A 82 -0.30 -28.11 -23.80
C GLU A 82 -0.76 -26.97 -22.84
N ILE A 83 -2.03 -26.58 -22.90
CA ILE A 83 -2.60 -25.57 -22.01
C ILE A 83 -2.64 -26.09 -20.56
N LYS A 84 -3.06 -27.34 -20.37
CA LYS A 84 -3.12 -27.96 -19.04
C LYS A 84 -1.74 -28.14 -18.41
N ASP A 85 -0.73 -28.46 -19.20
CA ASP A 85 0.65 -28.63 -18.73
C ASP A 85 1.28 -27.29 -18.37
N LYS A 86 0.89 -26.21 -19.07
CA LYS A 86 1.34 -24.85 -18.76
C LYS A 86 0.82 -24.37 -17.40
N TYR A 87 -0.38 -24.76 -17.04
CA TYR A 87 -1.02 -24.44 -15.76
C TYR A 87 -1.44 -25.70 -15.02
N PRO A 88 -0.52 -26.37 -14.30
CA PRO A 88 -0.84 -27.61 -13.59
C PRO A 88 -1.86 -27.41 -12.47
N LYS A 89 -2.57 -28.47 -12.12
CA LYS A 89 -3.59 -28.45 -11.03
C LYS A 89 -3.03 -28.08 -9.65
N GLY A 90 -1.71 -28.12 -9.47
CA GLY A 90 -1.07 -27.63 -8.24
C GLY A 90 -1.16 -26.12 -8.04
N ILE A 91 -1.49 -25.35 -9.08
CA ILE A 91 -1.73 -23.90 -8.97
C ILE A 91 -3.14 -23.70 -8.44
N THR A 92 -3.26 -23.54 -7.13
CA THR A 92 -4.55 -23.25 -6.47
C THR A 92 -4.66 -21.77 -6.15
N GLY A 93 -5.86 -21.22 -6.27
CA GLY A 93 -6.14 -19.86 -5.84
C GLY A 93 -5.82 -19.71 -4.35
N ARG A 94 -5.08 -18.65 -4.00
CA ARG A 94 -4.74 -18.32 -2.62
C ARG A 94 -4.78 -16.82 -2.42
N THR A 95 -4.95 -16.41 -1.16
CA THR A 95 -4.87 -15.01 -0.78
C THR A 95 -3.51 -14.75 -0.14
N ASP A 96 -2.75 -13.85 -0.74
CA ASP A 96 -1.47 -13.39 -0.23
C ASP A 96 -1.59 -11.95 0.24
N ILE A 97 -0.68 -11.53 1.13
CA ILE A 97 -0.59 -10.13 1.56
C ILE A 97 0.39 -9.43 0.64
N ALA A 98 -0.06 -8.38 -0.04
CA ALA A 98 0.77 -7.56 -0.90
C ALA A 98 1.70 -6.67 -0.07
N PRO A 99 2.81 -6.17 -0.66
CA PRO A 99 3.64 -5.16 -0.02
C PRO A 99 2.84 -3.90 0.32
N LEU A 100 3.33 -3.12 1.28
CA LEU A 100 2.73 -1.84 1.62
C LEU A 100 2.75 -0.91 0.41
N PRO A 101 1.69 -0.14 0.16
CA PRO A 101 1.61 0.75 -1.00
C PRO A 101 2.57 1.93 -0.86
N GLU A 102 3.02 2.42 -2.00
CA GLU A 102 3.98 3.54 -2.06
C GLU A 102 3.43 4.81 -1.41
N TRP A 103 2.13 5.07 -1.54
CA TRP A 103 1.52 6.26 -0.94
C TRP A 103 1.70 6.32 0.58
N LEU A 104 1.75 5.14 1.25
CA LEU A 104 1.97 5.07 2.69
C LEU A 104 3.38 5.55 3.06
N TYR A 105 4.39 5.08 2.35
CA TYR A 105 5.77 5.53 2.56
C TYR A 105 5.90 7.04 2.35
N THR A 106 5.31 7.55 1.30
CA THR A 106 5.31 8.99 0.99
C THR A 106 4.64 9.79 2.10
N ALA A 107 3.47 9.37 2.57
CA ALA A 107 2.73 10.05 3.63
C ALA A 107 3.50 10.05 4.96
N VAL A 108 4.10 8.92 5.32
CA VAL A 108 4.89 8.78 6.56
C VAL A 108 6.16 9.61 6.50
N GLU A 109 6.87 9.60 5.37
CA GLU A 109 8.07 10.42 5.16
C GLU A 109 7.75 11.91 5.24
N ASN A 110 6.66 12.36 4.62
CA ASN A 110 6.21 13.74 4.70
C ASN A 110 5.86 14.14 6.13
N TYR A 111 5.19 13.27 6.87
CA TYR A 111 4.89 13.51 8.28
C TYR A 111 6.17 13.69 9.09
N ARG A 112 7.15 12.79 8.95
CA ARG A 112 8.43 12.85 9.65
C ARG A 112 9.19 14.13 9.31
N PHE A 113 9.24 14.48 8.03
CA PHE A 113 9.89 15.72 7.57
C PHE A 113 9.24 16.95 8.20
N ASN A 114 7.91 17.02 8.20
CA ASN A 114 7.16 18.14 8.79
C ASN A 114 7.38 18.25 10.30
N GLN A 115 7.51 17.13 11.01
CA GLN A 115 7.83 17.14 12.43
C GLN A 115 9.24 17.67 12.70
N GLN A 116 10.21 17.28 11.90
CA GLN A 116 11.58 17.80 12.00
C GLN A 116 11.65 19.30 11.69
N LEU A 117 10.94 19.74 10.65
CA LEU A 117 10.88 21.14 10.27
C LEU A 117 10.23 21.97 11.38
N LYS A 118 9.13 21.51 11.96
CA LYS A 118 8.46 22.18 13.07
C LYS A 118 9.40 22.31 14.28
N ALA A 119 10.09 21.26 14.66
CA ALA A 119 11.05 21.29 15.76
C ALA A 119 12.18 22.29 15.51
N HIS A 120 12.65 22.39 14.27
CA HIS A 120 13.68 23.37 13.88
C HIS A 120 13.16 24.79 13.99
N VAL A 121 11.98 25.06 13.47
CA VAL A 121 11.34 26.39 13.55
C VAL A 121 11.12 26.79 15.02
N ASP A 122 10.60 25.91 15.85
CA ASP A 122 10.40 26.16 17.27
C ASP A 122 11.71 26.45 17.99
N ALA A 123 12.79 25.77 17.64
CA ALA A 123 14.12 26.02 18.21
C ALA A 123 14.66 27.39 17.80
N VAL A 124 14.51 27.79 16.54
CA VAL A 124 14.91 29.12 16.06
C VAL A 124 14.12 30.22 16.75
N GLU A 125 12.81 30.07 16.88
CA GLU A 125 11.97 31.04 17.58
C GLU A 125 12.37 31.21 19.04
N ARG A 126 12.70 30.13 19.74
CA ARG A 126 13.20 30.20 21.12
C ARG A 126 14.51 30.95 21.25
N LEU A 127 15.43 30.73 20.30
CA LEU A 127 16.71 31.45 20.27
C LEU A 127 16.52 32.94 19.99
N GLU A 128 15.64 33.29 19.06
CA GLU A 128 15.31 34.69 18.79
C GLU A 128 14.69 35.40 20.01
N GLN A 129 13.76 34.74 20.68
CA GLN A 129 13.13 35.27 21.89
C GLN A 129 14.17 35.51 22.99
N ARG A 130 15.11 34.58 23.20
CA ARG A 130 16.18 34.75 24.18
C ARG A 130 17.07 35.94 23.82
N ARG A 131 17.38 36.12 22.54
CA ARG A 131 18.17 37.28 22.09
C ARG A 131 17.47 38.59 22.34
N LEU A 132 16.16 38.67 22.10
CA LEU A 132 15.35 39.85 22.37
C LEU A 132 15.29 40.17 23.88
N ASP A 133 15.11 39.14 24.71
CA ASP A 133 15.08 39.30 26.17
C ASP A 133 16.41 39.88 26.70
N VAL A 134 17.55 39.35 26.24
CA VAL A 134 18.88 39.86 26.62
C VAL A 134 19.07 41.32 26.19
N THR A 135 18.63 41.68 24.99
CA THR A 135 18.70 43.05 24.48
C THR A 135 17.85 44.00 25.32
N GLN A 136 16.66 43.58 25.72
CA GLN A 136 15.79 44.36 26.56
C GLN A 136 16.37 44.57 27.96
N GLU A 137 16.95 43.57 28.55
CA GLU A 137 17.67 43.67 29.82
C GLU A 137 18.81 44.69 29.78
N ARG A 138 19.62 44.69 28.72
CA ARG A 138 20.70 45.66 28.50
C ARG A 138 20.18 47.09 28.43
N VAL A 139 19.07 47.28 27.68
CA VAL A 139 18.47 48.61 27.58
C VAL A 139 18.01 49.13 28.95
N VAL A 140 17.38 48.28 29.73
CA VAL A 140 16.94 48.65 31.11
C VAL A 140 18.14 49.01 31.98
N GLU A 141 19.23 48.25 31.96
CA GLU A 141 20.44 48.52 32.72
C GLU A 141 21.05 49.86 32.34
N GLU A 142 21.06 50.23 31.04
CA GLU A 142 21.61 51.51 30.57
C GLU A 142 20.81 52.73 31.06
N PHE A 143 19.51 52.54 31.36
CA PHE A 143 18.63 53.60 31.86
C PHE A 143 18.58 53.71 33.39
N LEU A 144 19.17 52.76 34.09
CA LEU A 144 19.26 52.80 35.54
C LEU A 144 20.54 53.44 35.99
#